data_7e8d60bd2903aef4a48441f97452160e
#
_entry.id   7e8d60bd2903aef4a48441f97452160e
#
_cell.length_a   1.000
_cell.length_b   1.000
_cell.length_c   1.000
_cell.angle_alpha   90.00
_cell.angle_beta   90.00
_cell.angle_gamma   90.00
#
_symmetry.space_group_name_H-M   'P 1'
#
loop_
_entity.id
_entity.type
_entity.pdbx_description
1 polymer ?
#
loop_
_entity_poly.entity_id
_entity_poly.type
_entity_poly.pdbx_seq_one_letter_code
_entity_poly.pdbx_strand_id
1 'polypeptide(L)'
;MAEAKSGTKTAPRRKKKESAAPRSRGIAPEELTRDPRPAALDRLADSITRHGGAIIGSYRDPLGGHWQLLAGLPIEAVEPTPYQRDLSDAHVSRLADALDKLGRYLDPIIVVPSDEGRYWTPNGNHRLAALKRLGARSIVALVVPEPEVAHRILVLNTEKAHNLRERALEVSRLATALAGLDDRPERDYAVEFEEPSLLTLGFCYQENGRFAGGAYHPVLRRAEEFSGARLSSALATRRERAARILEIDAAVSEQVKALKSRGFDSPYLRAFVVARINPLRFKRGAKADVDETLERMLASAQRFDTAKVRADQVARTGGAPEES
;
A
#
# COMPACT_ATOMS: atom_id res chain seq x y z
N MET A 1 34.07 12.47 -49.76
CA MET A 1 32.66 12.58 -49.27
C MET A 1 32.18 11.19 -48.97
N ALA A 2 32.07 10.85 -47.69
CA ALA A 2 31.55 9.56 -47.23
C ALA A 2 30.48 9.87 -46.19
N GLU A 3 29.22 9.57 -46.54
CA GLU A 3 28.05 9.73 -45.66
C GLU A 3 28.03 8.62 -44.60
N ALA A 4 28.04 9.02 -43.34
CA ALA A 4 27.83 8.13 -42.20
C ALA A 4 26.33 7.93 -41.99
N LYS A 5 25.82 6.71 -42.25
CA LYS A 5 24.45 6.28 -41.88
C LYS A 5 24.40 5.97 -40.39
N SER A 6 23.69 6.81 -39.63
CA SER A 6 23.37 6.54 -38.23
C SER A 6 22.24 5.51 -38.15
N GLY A 7 22.56 4.28 -37.73
CA GLY A 7 21.62 3.22 -37.50
C GLY A 7 21.07 3.31 -36.08
N THR A 8 19.82 3.74 -35.91
CA THR A 8 19.08 3.71 -34.63
C THR A 8 18.81 2.26 -34.26
N LYS A 9 19.52 1.71 -33.26
CA LYS A 9 19.23 0.40 -32.67
C LYS A 9 17.96 0.48 -31.81
N THR A 10 16.87 -0.02 -32.36
CA THR A 10 15.60 -0.25 -31.61
C THR A 10 15.85 -1.33 -30.55
N ALA A 11 15.58 -1.02 -29.27
CA ALA A 11 15.69 -1.97 -28.19
C ALA A 11 14.69 -3.12 -28.38
N PRO A 12 15.03 -4.37 -28.03
CA PRO A 12 14.17 -5.52 -28.25
C PRO A 12 12.92 -5.42 -27.36
N ARG A 13 11.77 -5.43 -27.99
CA ARG A 13 10.44 -5.43 -27.38
C ARG A 13 10.32 -6.67 -26.48
N ARG A 14 10.22 -6.48 -25.17
CA ARG A 14 10.02 -7.56 -24.17
C ARG A 14 8.76 -8.35 -24.56
N LYS A 15 8.93 -9.62 -24.95
CA LYS A 15 7.79 -10.51 -25.24
C LYS A 15 6.92 -10.60 -23.97
N LYS A 16 5.62 -10.29 -24.08
CA LYS A 16 4.65 -10.58 -23.03
C LYS A 16 4.72 -12.08 -22.74
N LYS A 17 5.00 -12.48 -21.50
CA LYS A 17 4.86 -13.87 -21.08
C LYS A 17 3.39 -14.25 -21.28
N GLU A 18 3.15 -15.30 -22.05
CA GLU A 18 1.81 -15.89 -22.17
C GLU A 18 1.34 -16.36 -20.79
N SER A 19 0.08 -16.12 -20.46
CA SER A 19 -0.52 -16.67 -19.24
C SER A 19 -0.52 -18.20 -19.30
N ALA A 20 -0.17 -18.86 -18.20
CA ALA A 20 -0.25 -20.32 -18.13
C ALA A 20 -1.70 -20.78 -18.37
N ALA A 21 -1.87 -21.94 -19.00
CA ALA A 21 -3.19 -22.56 -19.17
C ALA A 21 -3.84 -22.80 -17.78
N PRO A 22 -5.17 -22.64 -17.64
CA PRO A 22 -5.86 -22.92 -16.39
C PRO A 22 -5.54 -24.33 -15.87
N ARG A 23 -5.30 -24.47 -14.56
CA ARG A 23 -4.99 -25.74 -13.87
C ARG A 23 -3.73 -26.47 -14.38
N SER A 24 -2.81 -25.77 -15.02
CA SER A 24 -1.58 -26.38 -15.57
C SER A 24 -0.37 -26.35 -14.63
N ARG A 25 -0.50 -25.79 -13.42
CA ARG A 25 0.62 -25.62 -12.49
C ARG A 25 0.24 -26.03 -11.07
N GLY A 26 1.25 -26.52 -10.34
CA GLY A 26 1.11 -26.86 -8.93
C GLY A 26 0.64 -28.29 -8.71
N ILE A 27 0.28 -28.59 -7.47
CA ILE A 27 -0.21 -29.90 -7.03
C ILE A 27 -1.70 -29.82 -6.69
N ALA A 28 -2.39 -30.97 -6.73
CA ALA A 28 -3.82 -31.02 -6.42
C ALA A 28 -4.08 -30.89 -4.91
N PRO A 29 -5.26 -30.43 -4.46
CA PRO A 29 -5.57 -30.25 -3.05
C PRO A 29 -5.34 -31.49 -2.19
N GLU A 30 -5.66 -32.67 -2.69
CA GLU A 30 -5.46 -33.96 -2.02
C GLU A 30 -3.99 -34.36 -1.88
N GLU A 31 -3.09 -33.74 -2.63
CA GLU A 31 -1.67 -33.97 -2.56
C GLU A 31 -0.96 -33.09 -1.55
N LEU A 32 -1.61 -32.02 -1.05
CA LEU A 32 -1.00 -31.06 -0.14
C LEU A 32 -0.50 -31.72 1.16
N THR A 33 -1.20 -32.71 1.66
CA THR A 33 -0.87 -33.41 2.91
C THR A 33 -0.40 -34.85 2.70
N ARG A 34 -0.18 -35.27 1.45
CA ARG A 34 0.14 -36.67 1.12
C ARG A 34 1.61 -36.99 1.46
N ASP A 35 1.79 -38.03 2.28
CA ASP A 35 3.11 -38.58 2.62
C ASP A 35 3.85 -39.17 1.39
N PRO A 36 5.18 -39.33 1.46
CA PRO A 36 6.00 -39.21 2.66
C PRO A 36 6.48 -37.77 2.95
N ARG A 37 6.58 -37.45 4.24
CA ARG A 37 7.24 -36.20 4.71
C ARG A 37 8.76 -36.43 4.77
N PRO A 38 9.57 -35.41 4.45
CA PRO A 38 11.02 -35.48 4.62
C PRO A 38 11.40 -35.55 6.10
N ALA A 39 12.37 -36.41 6.45
CA ALA A 39 12.91 -36.52 7.81
C ALA A 39 13.47 -35.18 8.36
N ALA A 40 13.87 -34.25 7.49
CA ALA A 40 14.27 -32.91 7.88
C ALA A 40 13.09 -32.07 8.45
N LEU A 41 11.88 -32.26 7.91
CA LEU A 41 10.68 -31.60 8.40
C LEU A 41 10.29 -32.14 9.79
N ASP A 42 10.41 -33.47 10.00
CA ASP A 42 10.12 -34.07 11.31
C ASP A 42 11.12 -33.58 12.37
N ARG A 43 12.42 -33.52 12.05
CA ARG A 43 13.42 -32.90 12.95
C ARG A 43 13.11 -31.43 13.30
N LEU A 44 12.63 -30.64 12.34
CA LEU A 44 12.23 -29.28 12.59
C LEU A 44 11.00 -29.23 13.49
N ALA A 45 10.01 -30.09 13.27
CA ALA A 45 8.82 -30.19 14.11
C ALA A 45 9.18 -30.57 15.56
N ASP A 46 10.09 -31.56 15.73
CA ASP A 46 10.61 -31.95 17.04
C ASP A 46 11.36 -30.79 17.72
N SER A 47 12.16 -30.04 16.97
CA SER A 47 12.85 -28.85 17.49
C SER A 47 11.86 -27.79 17.95
N ILE A 48 10.84 -27.47 17.16
CA ILE A 48 9.77 -26.53 17.54
C ILE A 48 9.14 -26.95 18.87
N THR A 49 8.79 -28.23 19.01
CA THR A 49 8.13 -28.76 20.21
C THR A 49 9.04 -28.71 21.42
N ARG A 50 10.30 -29.07 21.29
CA ARG A 50 11.29 -28.99 22.38
C ARG A 50 11.52 -27.58 22.90
N HIS A 51 11.37 -26.56 22.03
CA HIS A 51 11.52 -25.16 22.41
C HIS A 51 10.19 -24.46 22.74
N GLY A 52 9.19 -25.24 23.14
CA GLY A 52 7.91 -24.70 23.67
C GLY A 52 6.91 -24.28 22.63
N GLY A 53 7.12 -24.60 21.36
CA GLY A 53 6.13 -24.42 20.30
C GLY A 53 5.19 -25.61 20.17
N ALA A 54 4.17 -25.48 19.33
CA ALA A 54 3.20 -26.53 19.03
C ALA A 54 2.96 -26.61 17.52
N ILE A 55 3.02 -27.83 16.97
CA ILE A 55 2.70 -28.07 15.56
C ILE A 55 1.19 -28.12 15.39
N ILE A 56 0.64 -27.28 14.52
CA ILE A 56 -0.78 -27.24 14.15
C ILE A 56 -1.01 -28.15 12.95
N GLY A 57 -0.08 -28.16 12.00
CA GLY A 57 -0.16 -28.99 10.80
C GLY A 57 1.08 -28.90 9.93
N SER A 58 1.15 -29.80 8.95
CA SER A 58 2.17 -29.80 7.91
C SER A 58 1.51 -29.98 6.55
N TYR A 59 2.00 -29.26 5.55
CA TYR A 59 1.49 -29.35 4.18
C TYR A 59 2.54 -28.92 3.17
N ARG A 60 2.29 -29.25 1.90
CA ARG A 60 3.10 -28.77 0.78
C ARG A 60 2.48 -27.51 0.20
N ASP A 61 3.30 -26.53 -0.16
CA ASP A 61 2.79 -25.35 -0.88
C ASP A 61 2.16 -25.78 -2.22
N PRO A 62 1.05 -25.15 -2.62
CA PRO A 62 0.30 -25.60 -3.78
C PRO A 62 1.00 -25.35 -5.12
N LEU A 63 2.04 -24.50 -5.18
CA LEU A 63 2.72 -24.13 -6.42
C LEU A 63 3.97 -24.97 -6.68
N GLY A 64 4.85 -25.09 -5.68
CA GLY A 64 6.14 -25.76 -5.78
C GLY A 64 6.15 -27.14 -5.13
N GLY A 65 5.17 -27.46 -4.29
CA GLY A 65 5.10 -28.71 -3.54
C GLY A 65 6.11 -28.82 -2.40
N HIS A 66 6.68 -27.68 -1.95
CA HIS A 66 7.63 -27.64 -0.83
C HIS A 66 6.91 -27.81 0.50
N TRP A 67 7.46 -28.61 1.39
CA TRP A 67 6.89 -28.83 2.70
C TRP A 67 7.04 -27.60 3.61
N GLN A 68 5.99 -27.32 4.37
CA GLN A 68 5.91 -26.22 5.33
C GLN A 68 5.19 -26.70 6.60
N LEU A 69 5.47 -26.04 7.74
CA LEU A 69 4.78 -26.28 9.01
C LEU A 69 3.93 -25.07 9.37
N LEU A 70 2.70 -25.31 9.79
CA LEU A 70 1.92 -24.33 10.53
C LEU A 70 2.12 -24.62 12.02
N ALA A 71 2.61 -23.63 12.77
CA ALA A 71 2.96 -23.82 14.18
C ALA A 71 2.60 -22.61 15.04
N GLY A 72 2.25 -22.87 16.30
CA GLY A 72 2.24 -21.89 17.36
C GLY A 72 3.63 -21.80 17.98
N LEU A 73 4.23 -20.62 17.93
CA LEU A 73 5.58 -20.37 18.46
C LEU A 73 5.51 -19.47 19.70
N PRO A 74 6.41 -19.64 20.69
CA PRO A 74 6.59 -18.63 21.73
C PRO A 74 6.94 -17.29 21.08
N ILE A 75 6.25 -16.22 21.45
CA ILE A 75 6.39 -14.93 20.76
C ILE A 75 7.82 -14.36 20.89
N GLU A 76 8.49 -14.68 21.99
CA GLU A 76 9.87 -14.26 22.26
C GLU A 76 10.92 -15.01 21.44
N ALA A 77 10.55 -16.14 20.85
CA ALA A 77 11.42 -16.91 19.96
C ALA A 77 11.46 -16.33 18.54
N VAL A 78 10.58 -15.37 18.23
CA VAL A 78 10.47 -14.77 16.90
C VAL A 78 11.02 -13.34 16.90
N GLU A 79 11.90 -13.06 15.94
CA GLU A 79 12.57 -11.79 15.74
C GLU A 79 12.42 -11.29 14.30
N PRO A 80 12.49 -9.98 14.05
CA PRO A 80 12.60 -9.46 12.69
C PRO A 80 13.91 -9.93 12.04
N THR A 81 13.93 -10.02 10.71
CA THR A 81 15.20 -10.25 10.01
C THR A 81 16.15 -9.08 10.20
N PRO A 82 17.48 -9.31 10.28
CA PRO A 82 18.48 -8.25 10.52
C PRO A 82 18.47 -7.12 9.48
N TYR A 83 17.84 -7.34 8.33
CA TYR A 83 17.85 -6.44 7.18
C TYR A 83 16.51 -5.73 6.97
N GLN A 84 15.54 -5.86 7.88
CA GLN A 84 14.26 -5.17 7.77
C GLN A 84 14.40 -3.70 8.21
N ARG A 85 13.58 -2.84 7.57
CA ARG A 85 13.47 -1.43 7.94
C ARG A 85 12.83 -1.29 9.33
N ASP A 86 13.12 -0.17 9.99
CA ASP A 86 12.49 0.19 11.25
C ASP A 86 10.97 0.23 11.13
N LEU A 87 10.31 -0.23 12.20
CA LEU A 87 8.86 -0.23 12.28
C LEU A 87 8.33 1.18 12.53
N SER A 88 7.22 1.49 11.91
CA SER A 88 6.45 2.70 12.25
C SER A 88 5.61 2.42 13.51
N ASP A 89 5.93 3.10 14.62
CA ASP A 89 5.17 2.98 15.88
C ASP A 89 3.66 3.27 15.70
N ALA A 90 3.33 4.26 14.87
CA ALA A 90 1.95 4.60 14.58
C ALA A 90 1.22 3.46 13.86
N HIS A 91 1.90 2.72 12.97
CA HIS A 91 1.31 1.57 12.28
C HIS A 91 1.14 0.38 13.24
N VAL A 92 2.16 0.09 14.06
CA VAL A 92 2.10 -0.96 15.08
C VAL A 92 0.95 -0.71 16.07
N SER A 93 0.79 0.55 16.53
CA SER A 93 -0.29 0.94 17.44
C SER A 93 -1.67 0.67 16.83
N ARG A 94 -1.90 1.16 15.61
CA ARG A 94 -3.18 0.95 14.90
C ARG A 94 -3.49 -0.52 14.69
N LEU A 95 -2.48 -1.31 14.37
CA LEU A 95 -2.65 -2.76 14.16
C LEU A 95 -2.94 -3.48 15.48
N ALA A 96 -2.30 -3.08 16.58
CA ALA A 96 -2.60 -3.59 17.92
C ALA A 96 -4.06 -3.29 18.31
N ASP A 97 -4.51 -2.04 18.13
CA ASP A 97 -5.89 -1.64 18.40
C ASP A 97 -6.91 -2.44 17.57
N ALA A 98 -6.58 -2.70 16.31
CA ALA A 98 -7.42 -3.50 15.42
C ALA A 98 -7.51 -4.96 15.86
N LEU A 99 -6.37 -5.56 16.22
CA LEU A 99 -6.33 -6.95 16.72
C LEU A 99 -7.07 -7.09 18.05
N ASP A 100 -6.93 -6.12 18.95
CA ASP A 100 -7.63 -6.10 20.23
C ASP A 100 -9.15 -6.02 20.04
N LYS A 101 -9.63 -5.10 19.19
CA LYS A 101 -11.05 -4.99 18.83
C LYS A 101 -11.61 -6.25 18.19
N LEU A 102 -10.83 -6.89 17.29
CA LEU A 102 -11.24 -8.12 16.61
C LEU A 102 -11.29 -9.31 17.58
N GLY A 103 -10.46 -9.29 18.62
CA GLY A 103 -10.32 -10.39 19.59
C GLY A 103 -9.83 -11.70 18.97
N ARG A 104 -9.23 -11.67 17.78
CA ARG A 104 -8.77 -12.83 17.02
C ARG A 104 -7.51 -12.52 16.21
N TYR A 105 -6.63 -13.50 16.12
CA TYR A 105 -5.48 -13.49 15.24
C TYR A 105 -5.73 -14.42 14.05
N LEU A 106 -5.91 -13.88 12.85
CA LEU A 106 -6.39 -14.63 11.67
C LEU A 106 -5.33 -14.78 10.57
N ASP A 107 -4.22 -14.04 10.64
CA ASP A 107 -3.25 -13.96 9.55
C ASP A 107 -1.85 -14.38 10.04
N PRO A 108 -1.48 -15.68 9.94
CA PRO A 108 -0.18 -16.18 10.37
C PRO A 108 0.97 -15.40 9.73
N ILE A 109 2.04 -15.19 10.51
CA ILE A 109 3.29 -14.65 9.95
C ILE A 109 4.08 -15.72 9.23
N ILE A 110 5.00 -15.33 8.34
CA ILE A 110 5.96 -16.26 7.74
C ILE A 110 7.26 -16.17 8.54
N VAL A 111 7.81 -17.32 8.91
CA VAL A 111 9.10 -17.40 9.60
C VAL A 111 10.01 -18.43 8.95
N VAL A 112 11.30 -18.23 9.14
CA VAL A 112 12.35 -19.22 8.81
C VAL A 112 13.19 -19.49 10.06
N PRO A 113 13.75 -20.69 10.24
CA PRO A 113 14.71 -20.95 11.31
C PRO A 113 15.94 -20.01 11.19
N SER A 114 16.41 -19.45 12.31
CA SER A 114 17.65 -18.67 12.39
C SER A 114 18.73 -19.40 13.19
N ASP A 115 18.45 -19.65 14.46
CA ASP A 115 19.27 -20.44 15.36
C ASP A 115 18.42 -21.53 16.01
N GLU A 116 19.00 -22.35 16.87
CA GLU A 116 18.26 -23.41 17.55
C GLU A 116 17.13 -22.79 18.41
N GLY A 117 15.89 -23.12 18.07
CA GLY A 117 14.69 -22.61 18.75
C GLY A 117 14.34 -21.14 18.48
N ARG A 118 15.04 -20.46 17.55
CA ARG A 118 14.81 -19.07 17.18
C ARG A 118 14.40 -18.96 15.71
N TYR A 119 13.64 -17.91 15.40
CA TYR A 119 13.05 -17.73 14.06
C TYR A 119 13.12 -16.27 13.63
N TRP A 120 13.45 -16.06 12.38
CA TRP A 120 13.31 -14.76 11.73
C TRP A 120 11.99 -14.65 10.97
N THR A 121 11.32 -13.50 11.09
CA THR A 121 10.14 -13.20 10.29
C THR A 121 10.46 -12.26 9.13
N PRO A 122 10.60 -12.76 7.89
CA PRO A 122 10.75 -11.90 6.72
C PRO A 122 9.44 -11.22 6.32
N ASN A 123 8.28 -11.75 6.76
CA ASN A 123 6.97 -11.17 6.51
C ASN A 123 6.08 -11.31 7.75
N GLY A 124 5.75 -10.19 8.37
CA GLY A 124 4.87 -10.12 9.52
C GLY A 124 5.42 -9.32 10.70
N ASN A 125 6.49 -8.56 10.50
CA ASN A 125 7.14 -7.81 11.57
C ASN A 125 6.19 -6.84 12.31
N HIS A 126 5.31 -6.12 11.59
CA HIS A 126 4.30 -5.26 12.21
C HIS A 126 3.29 -6.08 13.06
N ARG A 127 2.89 -7.27 12.59
CA ARG A 127 2.00 -8.18 13.34
C ARG A 127 2.67 -8.73 14.58
N LEU A 128 3.94 -9.12 14.47
CA LEU A 128 4.75 -9.55 15.60
C LEU A 128 4.85 -8.46 16.67
N ALA A 129 5.21 -7.24 16.26
CA ALA A 129 5.32 -6.09 17.17
C ALA A 129 3.98 -5.72 17.81
N ALA A 130 2.88 -5.76 17.06
CA ALA A 130 1.54 -5.50 17.59
C ALA A 130 1.13 -6.54 18.63
N LEU A 131 1.37 -7.83 18.38
CA LEU A 131 1.08 -8.90 19.34
C LEU A 131 1.99 -8.82 20.58
N LYS A 132 3.28 -8.49 20.44
CA LYS A 132 4.17 -8.22 21.58
C LYS A 132 3.65 -7.07 22.43
N ARG A 133 3.18 -6.00 21.80
CA ARG A 133 2.57 -4.85 22.50
C ARG A 133 1.29 -5.20 23.25
N LEU A 134 0.50 -6.14 22.72
CA LEU A 134 -0.70 -6.67 23.39
C LEU A 134 -0.38 -7.70 24.50
N GLY A 135 0.89 -8.05 24.70
CA GLY A 135 1.29 -9.03 25.71
C GLY A 135 0.94 -10.47 25.33
N ALA A 136 0.84 -10.79 24.04
CA ALA A 136 0.59 -12.13 23.55
C ALA A 136 1.71 -13.10 23.96
N ARG A 137 1.35 -14.32 24.37
CA ARG A 137 2.31 -15.36 24.78
C ARG A 137 2.85 -16.18 23.59
N SER A 138 2.08 -16.23 22.52
CA SER A 138 2.41 -17.03 21.33
C SER A 138 1.95 -16.33 20.06
N ILE A 139 2.49 -16.79 18.93
CA ILE A 139 2.10 -16.35 17.60
C ILE A 139 1.98 -17.57 16.68
N VAL A 140 0.94 -17.58 15.83
CA VAL A 140 0.83 -18.59 14.78
C VAL A 140 1.67 -18.17 13.58
N ALA A 141 2.50 -19.09 13.11
CA ALA A 141 3.42 -18.85 12.03
C ALA A 141 3.41 -20.00 10.99
N LEU A 142 3.61 -19.63 9.74
CA LEU A 142 3.99 -20.52 8.67
C LEU A 142 5.52 -20.63 8.69
N VAL A 143 6.03 -21.79 9.09
CA VAL A 143 7.46 -22.06 9.17
C VAL A 143 7.91 -22.66 7.85
N VAL A 144 8.74 -21.91 7.12
CA VAL A 144 9.42 -22.36 5.89
C VAL A 144 10.77 -22.93 6.29
N PRO A 145 11.05 -24.23 6.00
CA PRO A 145 12.25 -24.89 6.48
C PRO A 145 13.56 -24.33 5.93
N GLU A 146 13.52 -23.73 4.74
CA GLU A 146 14.68 -23.21 4.02
C GLU A 146 14.99 -21.75 4.39
N PRO A 147 16.06 -21.45 5.17
CA PRO A 147 16.38 -20.09 5.59
C PRO A 147 16.66 -19.13 4.41
N GLU A 148 17.16 -19.66 3.28
CA GLU A 148 17.51 -18.88 2.08
C GLU A 148 16.29 -18.20 1.45
N VAL A 149 15.08 -18.70 1.72
CA VAL A 149 13.83 -18.13 1.23
C VAL A 149 13.54 -16.79 1.87
N ALA A 150 14.09 -16.50 3.06
CA ALA A 150 13.89 -15.25 3.76
C ALA A 150 14.22 -14.02 2.90
N HIS A 151 15.35 -14.04 2.20
CA HIS A 151 15.77 -12.93 1.34
C HIS A 151 14.82 -12.74 0.15
N ARG A 152 14.30 -13.82 -0.43
CA ARG A 152 13.35 -13.75 -1.55
C ARG A 152 12.01 -13.19 -1.09
N ILE A 153 11.54 -13.54 0.10
CA ILE A 153 10.30 -12.99 0.68
C ILE A 153 10.47 -11.50 0.96
N LEU A 154 11.61 -11.06 1.47
CA LEU A 154 11.91 -9.65 1.68
C LEU A 154 11.88 -8.85 0.37
N VAL A 155 12.51 -9.36 -0.70
CA VAL A 155 12.48 -8.73 -2.02
C VAL A 155 11.05 -8.60 -2.54
N LEU A 156 10.24 -9.65 -2.42
CA LEU A 156 8.82 -9.62 -2.80
C LEU A 156 8.00 -8.61 -1.98
N ASN A 157 8.35 -8.40 -0.71
CA ASN A 157 7.68 -7.42 0.15
C ASN A 157 8.12 -5.97 -0.12
N THR A 158 9.36 -5.75 -0.60
CA THR A 158 9.83 -4.42 -0.99
C THR A 158 9.21 -3.93 -2.30
N GLU A 159 8.80 -4.85 -3.17
CA GLU A 159 8.05 -4.53 -4.40
C GLU A 159 6.57 -4.18 -4.13
N LYS A 160 6.03 -4.52 -2.96
CA LYS A 160 4.70 -4.12 -2.50
C LYS A 160 4.71 -2.78 -1.77
N ALA A 161 5.40 -1.77 -2.28
CA ALA A 161 4.96 -0.41 -2.05
C ALA A 161 3.65 -0.26 -2.83
N HIS A 162 2.50 -0.49 -2.16
CA HIS A 162 1.21 -0.13 -2.72
C HIS A 162 1.30 1.33 -3.14
N ASN A 163 1.25 1.60 -4.44
CA ASN A 163 1.23 2.98 -4.88
C ASN A 163 -0.06 3.63 -4.35
N LEU A 164 -0.07 4.92 -4.23
CA LEU A 164 -1.20 5.67 -3.68
C LEU A 164 -2.54 5.29 -4.36
N ARG A 165 -2.50 5.05 -5.67
CA ARG A 165 -3.66 4.67 -6.48
C ARG A 165 -4.25 3.34 -6.05
N GLU A 166 -3.44 2.30 -5.88
CA GLU A 166 -3.90 0.96 -5.48
C GLU A 166 -4.52 1.00 -4.08
N ARG A 167 -3.86 1.67 -3.13
CA ARG A 167 -4.39 1.86 -1.77
C ARG A 167 -5.72 2.61 -1.77
N ALA A 168 -5.82 3.71 -2.52
CA ALA A 168 -7.04 4.50 -2.59
C ALA A 168 -8.21 3.71 -3.22
N LEU A 169 -7.94 2.94 -4.29
CA LEU A 169 -8.93 2.08 -4.91
C LEU A 169 -9.39 0.95 -3.99
N GLU A 170 -8.47 0.32 -3.26
CA GLU A 170 -8.79 -0.74 -2.30
C GLU A 170 -9.67 -0.20 -1.18
N VAL A 171 -9.26 0.91 -0.56
CA VAL A 171 -10.02 1.55 0.54
C VAL A 171 -11.42 1.98 0.09
N SER A 172 -11.55 2.60 -1.08
CA SER A 172 -12.87 3.04 -1.57
C SER A 172 -13.81 1.88 -1.93
N ARG A 173 -13.27 0.76 -2.43
CA ARG A 173 -14.05 -0.47 -2.67
C ARG A 173 -14.49 -1.13 -1.37
N LEU A 174 -13.58 -1.24 -0.40
CA LEU A 174 -13.88 -1.77 0.94
C LEU A 174 -14.97 -0.93 1.61
N ALA A 175 -14.85 0.39 1.60
CA ALA A 175 -15.84 1.29 2.18
C ALA A 175 -17.21 1.15 1.52
N THR A 176 -17.27 1.00 0.19
CA THR A 176 -18.52 0.79 -0.54
C THR A 176 -19.17 -0.53 -0.15
N ALA A 177 -18.40 -1.60 0.01
CA ALA A 177 -18.91 -2.89 0.48
C ALA A 177 -19.42 -2.83 1.93
N LEU A 178 -18.67 -2.19 2.83
CA LEU A 178 -19.04 -2.03 4.24
C LEU A 178 -20.30 -1.19 4.42
N ALA A 179 -20.51 -0.14 3.61
CA ALA A 179 -21.73 0.65 3.65
C ALA A 179 -23.01 -0.16 3.33
N GLY A 180 -22.86 -1.24 2.55
CA GLY A 180 -23.98 -2.18 2.29
C GLY A 180 -24.18 -3.26 3.35
N LEU A 181 -23.15 -3.54 4.15
CA LEU A 181 -23.16 -4.63 5.16
C LEU A 181 -23.41 -4.12 6.58
N ASP A 182 -22.78 -3.01 6.95
CA ASP A 182 -22.77 -2.49 8.32
C ASP A 182 -22.55 -0.97 8.29
N ASP A 183 -23.63 -0.21 8.07
CA ASP A 183 -23.61 1.24 7.84
C ASP A 183 -23.43 2.04 9.14
N ARG A 184 -22.31 1.82 9.84
CA ARG A 184 -21.90 2.60 11.03
C ARG A 184 -21.30 3.96 10.62
N PRO A 185 -21.04 4.86 11.58
CA PRO A 185 -20.29 6.09 11.30
C PRO A 185 -18.94 5.86 10.62
N GLU A 186 -18.59 6.66 9.61
CA GLU A 186 -17.33 6.51 8.86
C GLU A 186 -16.10 6.46 9.79
N ARG A 187 -16.07 7.28 10.84
CA ARG A 187 -14.98 7.34 11.83
C ARG A 187 -14.73 6.00 12.56
N ASP A 188 -15.75 5.14 12.64
CA ASP A 188 -15.62 3.85 13.32
C ASP A 188 -14.78 2.86 12.49
N TYR A 189 -14.59 3.16 11.20
CA TYR A 189 -13.76 2.42 10.26
C TYR A 189 -12.38 3.08 10.01
N ALA A 190 -11.96 3.99 10.90
CA ALA A 190 -10.72 4.75 10.71
C ALA A 190 -9.46 3.86 10.62
N VAL A 191 -9.49 2.68 11.22
CA VAL A 191 -8.39 1.71 11.16
C VAL A 191 -8.35 1.04 9.78
N GLU A 192 -9.51 0.63 9.27
CA GLU A 192 -9.68 -0.07 7.99
C GLU A 192 -9.37 0.85 6.80
N PHE A 193 -9.70 2.13 6.92
CA PHE A 193 -9.51 3.12 5.84
C PHE A 193 -8.18 3.87 5.91
N GLU A 194 -7.43 3.75 7.01
CA GLU A 194 -6.12 4.36 7.27
C GLU A 194 -6.13 5.90 7.26
N GLU A 195 -6.55 6.52 6.14
CA GLU A 195 -6.61 7.98 5.95
C GLU A 195 -7.91 8.35 5.21
N PRO A 196 -8.64 9.40 5.65
CA PRO A 196 -9.87 9.83 4.98
C PRO A 196 -9.65 10.27 3.53
N SER A 197 -8.47 10.80 3.22
CA SER A 197 -8.07 11.21 1.86
C SER A 197 -8.04 10.05 0.85
N LEU A 198 -7.80 8.81 1.29
CA LEU A 198 -7.79 7.64 0.41
C LEU A 198 -9.20 7.33 -0.14
N LEU A 199 -10.26 7.59 0.64
CA LEU A 199 -11.65 7.43 0.18
C LEU A 199 -11.94 8.35 -1.00
N THR A 200 -11.67 9.64 -0.85
CA THR A 200 -11.89 10.65 -1.89
C THR A 200 -11.04 10.40 -3.13
N LEU A 201 -9.74 10.11 -2.94
CA LEU A 201 -8.84 9.77 -4.05
C LEU A 201 -9.27 8.48 -4.77
N GLY A 202 -9.77 7.49 -4.04
CA GLY A 202 -10.27 6.25 -4.62
C GLY A 202 -11.40 6.50 -5.61
N PHE A 203 -12.35 7.38 -5.28
CA PHE A 203 -13.40 7.78 -6.21
C PHE A 203 -12.85 8.58 -7.39
N CYS A 204 -11.85 9.46 -7.21
CA CYS A 204 -11.19 10.10 -8.33
C CYS A 204 -10.56 9.09 -9.30
N TYR A 205 -9.88 8.06 -8.78
CA TYR A 205 -9.26 7.02 -9.61
C TYR A 205 -10.26 6.06 -10.26
N GLN A 206 -11.45 5.87 -9.67
CA GLN A 206 -12.53 5.11 -10.28
C GLN A 206 -13.08 5.82 -11.53
N GLU A 207 -13.24 7.14 -11.47
CA GLU A 207 -13.73 7.97 -12.57
C GLU A 207 -12.63 8.22 -13.63
N ASN A 208 -11.40 8.46 -13.18
CA ASN A 208 -10.28 8.72 -14.06
C ASN A 208 -9.04 7.90 -13.65
N GLY A 209 -8.82 6.78 -14.32
CA GLY A 209 -7.70 5.88 -14.05
C GLY A 209 -6.30 6.49 -14.26
N ARG A 210 -6.20 7.66 -14.92
CA ARG A 210 -4.95 8.42 -15.14
C ARG A 210 -4.85 9.66 -14.26
N PHE A 211 -5.72 9.77 -13.25
CA PHE A 211 -5.71 10.90 -12.32
C PHE A 211 -4.38 10.96 -11.55
N ALA A 212 -3.77 12.15 -11.51
CA ALA A 212 -2.49 12.36 -10.82
C ALA A 212 -2.70 12.65 -9.32
N GLY A 213 -3.27 11.71 -8.59
CA GLY A 213 -3.66 11.86 -7.18
C GLY A 213 -2.52 12.24 -6.24
N GLY A 214 -1.28 11.86 -6.56
CA GLY A 214 -0.10 12.23 -5.80
C GLY A 214 0.09 13.74 -5.65
N ALA A 215 -0.36 14.54 -6.62
CA ALA A 215 -0.32 16.00 -6.52
C ALA A 215 -1.34 16.56 -5.51
N TYR A 216 -2.49 15.91 -5.34
CA TYR A 216 -3.61 16.35 -4.49
C TYR A 216 -3.57 15.74 -3.09
N HIS A 217 -2.98 14.56 -2.93
CA HIS A 217 -2.93 13.84 -1.65
C HIS A 217 -2.43 14.69 -0.47
N PRO A 218 -1.34 15.49 -0.60
CA PRO A 218 -0.87 16.32 0.52
C PRO A 218 -1.89 17.36 0.99
N VAL A 219 -2.75 17.87 0.09
CA VAL A 219 -3.81 18.82 0.41
C VAL A 219 -4.96 18.12 1.13
N LEU A 220 -5.46 17.02 0.54
CA LEU A 220 -6.56 16.23 1.09
C LEU A 220 -6.23 15.64 2.46
N ARG A 221 -5.06 15.05 2.60
CA ARG A 221 -4.57 14.51 3.87
C ARG A 221 -4.57 15.53 5.00
N ARG A 222 -4.41 16.81 4.65
CA ARG A 222 -4.40 17.90 5.61
C ARG A 222 -5.77 18.50 5.87
N ALA A 223 -6.68 18.43 4.90
CA ALA A 223 -8.00 19.04 4.97
C ALA A 223 -9.07 18.05 5.44
N GLU A 224 -8.97 16.77 5.09
CA GLU A 224 -10.01 15.77 5.36
C GLU A 224 -9.86 15.10 6.72
N GLU A 225 -10.99 14.87 7.38
CA GLU A 225 -11.14 14.09 8.60
C GLU A 225 -12.22 13.02 8.38
N PHE A 226 -12.19 11.95 9.20
CA PHE A 226 -13.26 10.97 9.20
C PHE A 226 -14.57 11.55 9.74
N SER A 227 -15.65 11.33 9.01
CA SER A 227 -16.97 11.85 9.32
C SER A 227 -17.63 11.09 10.47
N GLY A 228 -18.44 11.81 11.28
CA GLY A 228 -19.36 11.20 12.23
C GLY A 228 -20.68 10.73 11.61
N ALA A 229 -20.92 11.01 10.33
CA ALA A 229 -22.11 10.55 9.59
C ALA A 229 -22.01 9.04 9.28
N ARG A 230 -23.17 8.40 9.02
CA ARG A 230 -23.21 7.03 8.53
C ARG A 230 -22.36 6.88 7.27
N LEU A 231 -21.72 5.74 7.10
CA LEU A 231 -20.76 5.49 6.03
C LEU A 231 -21.39 5.74 4.64
N SER A 232 -22.62 5.28 4.41
CA SER A 232 -23.35 5.53 3.16
C SER A 232 -23.46 7.01 2.81
N SER A 233 -23.81 7.86 3.80
CA SER A 233 -23.90 9.31 3.63
C SER A 233 -22.53 9.96 3.47
N ALA A 234 -21.54 9.52 4.24
CA ALA A 234 -20.16 10.00 4.14
C ALA A 234 -19.59 9.71 2.74
N LEU A 235 -19.82 8.51 2.19
CA LEU A 235 -19.37 8.15 0.84
C LEU A 235 -20.03 9.01 -0.25
N ALA A 236 -21.29 9.44 -0.09
CA ALA A 236 -21.89 10.40 -1.01
C ALA A 236 -21.11 11.73 -1.01
N THR A 237 -20.83 12.29 0.17
CA THR A 237 -19.99 13.49 0.30
C THR A 237 -18.59 13.30 -0.27
N ARG A 238 -17.97 12.12 -0.09
CA ARG A 238 -16.66 11.79 -0.69
C ARG A 238 -16.69 11.80 -2.20
N ARG A 239 -17.77 11.30 -2.82
CA ARG A 239 -17.96 11.35 -4.28
C ARG A 239 -18.14 12.77 -4.81
N GLU A 240 -18.91 13.61 -4.11
CA GLU A 240 -19.06 15.03 -4.46
C GLU A 240 -17.71 15.75 -4.42
N ARG A 241 -16.91 15.52 -3.38
CA ARG A 241 -15.54 16.06 -3.29
C ARG A 241 -14.64 15.53 -4.39
N ALA A 242 -14.71 14.25 -4.72
CA ALA A 242 -13.96 13.66 -5.82
C ALA A 242 -14.31 14.32 -7.16
N ALA A 243 -15.60 14.56 -7.44
CA ALA A 243 -16.02 15.28 -8.62
C ALA A 243 -15.44 16.69 -8.67
N ARG A 244 -15.45 17.41 -7.54
CA ARG A 244 -14.84 18.75 -7.43
C ARG A 244 -13.33 18.74 -7.67
N ILE A 245 -12.63 17.72 -7.17
CA ILE A 245 -11.18 17.53 -7.40
C ILE A 245 -10.90 17.28 -8.88
N LEU A 246 -11.72 16.50 -9.56
CA LEU A 246 -11.57 16.26 -11.00
C LEU A 246 -11.82 17.52 -11.83
N GLU A 247 -12.75 18.42 -11.41
CA GLU A 247 -12.91 19.74 -12.00
C GLU A 247 -11.63 20.60 -11.82
N ILE A 248 -11.06 20.58 -10.62
CA ILE A 248 -9.79 21.28 -10.34
C ILE A 248 -8.68 20.69 -11.22
N ASP A 249 -8.60 19.37 -11.36
CA ASP A 249 -7.58 18.71 -12.17
C ASP A 249 -7.72 19.05 -13.66
N ALA A 250 -8.93 19.21 -14.16
CA ALA A 250 -9.17 19.70 -15.52
C ALA A 250 -8.63 21.12 -15.71
N ALA A 251 -8.93 22.03 -14.78
CA ALA A 251 -8.41 23.39 -14.83
C ALA A 251 -6.87 23.43 -14.70
N VAL A 252 -6.30 22.63 -13.79
CA VAL A 252 -4.82 22.48 -13.65
C VAL A 252 -4.20 21.94 -14.93
N SER A 253 -4.85 20.99 -15.60
CA SER A 253 -4.35 20.40 -16.85
C SER A 253 -4.22 21.45 -17.96
N GLU A 254 -5.18 22.38 -18.06
CA GLU A 254 -5.08 23.50 -19.01
C GLU A 254 -3.88 24.42 -18.68
N GLN A 255 -3.64 24.69 -17.39
CA GLN A 255 -2.48 25.50 -16.99
C GLN A 255 -1.15 24.79 -17.27
N VAL A 256 -1.11 23.47 -17.07
CA VAL A 256 0.08 22.64 -17.40
C VAL A 256 0.35 22.67 -18.92
N LYS A 257 -0.71 22.55 -19.76
CA LYS A 257 -0.58 22.69 -21.22
C LYS A 257 -0.02 24.07 -21.61
N ALA A 258 -0.57 25.13 -21.01
CA ALA A 258 -0.10 26.49 -21.26
C ALA A 258 1.35 26.71 -20.82
N LEU A 259 1.80 26.11 -19.72
CA LEU A 259 3.21 26.15 -19.31
C LEU A 259 4.09 25.35 -20.27
N LYS A 260 3.68 24.17 -20.72
CA LYS A 260 4.42 23.37 -21.72
C LYS A 260 4.58 24.13 -23.03
N SER A 261 3.55 24.82 -23.52
CA SER A 261 3.64 25.65 -24.73
C SER A 261 4.59 26.84 -24.59
N ARG A 262 4.88 27.29 -23.37
CA ARG A 262 5.89 28.31 -23.06
C ARG A 262 7.32 27.74 -22.90
N GLY A 263 7.53 26.44 -23.15
CA GLY A 263 8.82 25.81 -23.10
C GLY A 263 9.22 25.25 -21.71
N PHE A 264 8.29 25.16 -20.75
CA PHE A 264 8.55 24.48 -19.50
C PHE A 264 8.42 22.96 -19.71
N ASP A 265 9.54 22.24 -19.60
CA ASP A 265 9.59 20.78 -19.69
C ASP A 265 10.00 20.19 -18.33
N SER A 266 9.02 19.84 -17.50
CA SER A 266 9.24 19.26 -16.17
C SER A 266 8.11 18.29 -15.85
N PRO A 267 8.43 17.07 -15.36
CA PRO A 267 7.41 16.11 -14.89
C PRO A 267 6.67 16.58 -13.64
N TYR A 268 7.11 17.66 -13.00
CA TYR A 268 6.52 18.21 -11.77
C TYR A 268 5.61 19.40 -12.01
N LEU A 269 5.27 19.76 -13.24
CA LEU A 269 4.45 20.94 -13.54
C LEU A 269 3.07 20.88 -12.86
N ARG A 270 2.43 19.71 -12.84
CA ARG A 270 1.14 19.53 -12.16
C ARG A 270 1.28 19.77 -10.66
N ALA A 271 2.23 19.12 -10.01
CA ALA A 271 2.51 19.32 -8.58
C ALA A 271 2.86 20.79 -8.27
N PHE A 272 3.60 21.45 -9.17
CA PHE A 272 3.91 22.87 -9.06
C PHE A 272 2.66 23.76 -9.08
N VAL A 273 1.76 23.54 -10.02
CA VAL A 273 0.50 24.32 -10.11
C VAL A 273 -0.37 24.05 -8.90
N VAL A 274 -0.59 22.79 -8.54
CA VAL A 274 -1.38 22.37 -7.37
C VAL A 274 -0.84 22.98 -6.09
N ALA A 275 0.48 22.96 -5.87
CA ALA A 275 1.09 23.60 -4.70
C ALA A 275 0.86 25.12 -4.64
N ARG A 276 0.71 25.80 -5.77
CA ARG A 276 0.48 27.25 -5.82
C ARG A 276 -0.97 27.65 -5.61
N ILE A 277 -1.90 26.85 -6.10
CA ILE A 277 -3.33 27.07 -5.89
C ILE A 277 -3.81 26.59 -4.50
N ASN A 278 -2.99 25.89 -3.76
CA ASN A 278 -3.31 25.35 -2.44
C ASN A 278 -3.39 26.46 -1.38
N PRO A 279 -4.59 26.80 -0.85
CA PRO A 279 -4.76 27.86 0.15
C PRO A 279 -4.19 27.47 1.53
N LEU A 280 -3.91 26.17 1.74
CA LEU A 280 -3.38 25.66 3.01
C LEU A 280 -1.85 25.79 3.11
N ARG A 281 -1.17 26.17 2.03
CA ARG A 281 0.29 26.22 1.96
C ARG A 281 0.93 27.01 3.09
N PHE A 282 0.31 28.09 3.53
CA PHE A 282 0.84 29.00 4.55
C PHE A 282 0.07 28.97 5.88
N LYS A 283 -1.01 28.20 5.98
CA LYS A 283 -1.78 28.06 7.22
C LYS A 283 -1.12 27.01 8.12
N ARG A 284 -0.70 27.39 9.33
CA ARG A 284 -0.22 26.47 10.36
C ARG A 284 -1.34 26.23 11.39
N GLY A 285 -1.66 24.96 11.68
CA GLY A 285 -2.44 24.56 12.87
C GLY A 285 -3.96 24.80 12.85
N ALA A 286 -4.55 25.42 11.85
CA ALA A 286 -6.01 25.59 11.78
C ALA A 286 -6.66 24.41 11.05
N LYS A 287 -7.77 23.88 11.60
CA LYS A 287 -8.68 23.01 10.85
C LYS A 287 -9.15 23.78 9.61
N ALA A 288 -9.01 23.16 8.45
CA ALA A 288 -9.45 23.75 7.20
C ALA A 288 -10.78 23.09 6.82
N ASP A 289 -11.76 23.89 6.47
CA ASP A 289 -12.96 23.37 5.80
C ASP A 289 -12.55 22.83 4.42
N VAL A 290 -12.91 21.57 4.17
CA VAL A 290 -12.52 20.88 2.93
C VAL A 290 -13.17 21.50 1.72
N ASP A 291 -14.47 21.74 1.82
CA ASP A 291 -15.30 22.19 0.69
C ASP A 291 -14.92 23.63 0.31
N GLU A 292 -14.73 24.51 1.31
CA GLU A 292 -14.15 25.85 1.09
C GLU A 292 -12.74 25.79 0.49
N THR A 293 -11.93 24.83 0.93
CA THR A 293 -10.56 24.64 0.39
C THR A 293 -10.60 24.27 -1.09
N LEU A 294 -11.47 23.33 -1.48
CA LEU A 294 -11.62 22.90 -2.86
C LEU A 294 -12.19 24.02 -3.76
N GLU A 295 -13.17 24.78 -3.27
CA GLU A 295 -13.69 25.94 -4.00
C GLU A 295 -12.62 27.00 -4.28
N ARG A 296 -11.83 27.33 -3.27
CA ARG A 296 -10.70 28.27 -3.41
C ARG A 296 -9.63 27.74 -4.37
N MET A 297 -9.36 26.44 -4.35
CA MET A 297 -8.43 25.81 -5.29
C MET A 297 -8.94 25.92 -6.72
N LEU A 298 -10.22 25.63 -6.96
CA LEU A 298 -10.82 25.74 -8.29
C LEU A 298 -10.74 27.18 -8.83
N ALA A 299 -11.18 28.17 -8.04
CA ALA A 299 -11.10 29.57 -8.41
C ALA A 299 -9.65 30.03 -8.69
N SER A 300 -8.69 29.53 -7.91
CA SER A 300 -7.28 29.84 -8.10
C SER A 300 -6.70 29.18 -9.34
N ALA A 301 -7.11 27.94 -9.68
CA ALA A 301 -6.70 27.25 -10.89
C ALA A 301 -7.19 27.95 -12.15
N GLN A 302 -8.44 28.41 -12.14
CA GLN A 302 -9.03 29.16 -13.26
C GLN A 302 -8.37 30.52 -13.50
N ARG A 303 -7.90 31.17 -12.44
CA ARG A 303 -7.22 32.47 -12.49
C ARG A 303 -5.69 32.37 -12.54
N PHE A 304 -5.15 31.19 -12.70
CA PHE A 304 -3.71 30.98 -12.62
C PHE A 304 -2.98 31.68 -13.79
N ASP A 305 -2.12 32.62 -13.44
CA ASP A 305 -1.37 33.41 -14.44
C ASP A 305 -0.06 32.69 -14.78
N THR A 306 -0.08 31.96 -15.88
CA THR A 306 1.10 31.24 -16.38
C THR A 306 2.21 32.22 -16.83
N ALA A 307 1.88 33.47 -17.21
CA ALA A 307 2.88 34.45 -17.66
C ALA A 307 3.87 34.84 -16.56
N LYS A 308 3.43 34.80 -15.30
CA LYS A 308 4.25 35.13 -14.11
C LYS A 308 5.15 33.97 -13.65
N VAL A 309 5.04 32.78 -14.25
CA VAL A 309 5.86 31.64 -13.86
C VAL A 309 7.27 31.76 -14.44
N ARG A 310 8.28 31.56 -13.56
CA ARG A 310 9.71 31.59 -13.92
C ARG A 310 10.34 30.20 -13.79
N ALA A 311 11.38 29.95 -14.59
CA ALA A 311 12.06 28.65 -14.63
C ALA A 311 12.67 28.23 -13.27
N ASP A 312 13.26 29.17 -12.53
CA ASP A 312 13.85 28.92 -11.22
C ASP A 312 12.81 28.44 -10.18
N GLN A 313 11.56 28.81 -10.34
CA GLN A 313 10.46 28.42 -9.45
C GLN A 313 9.99 27.00 -9.72
N VAL A 314 10.00 26.56 -10.97
CA VAL A 314 9.66 25.19 -11.36
C VAL A 314 10.77 24.23 -10.95
N ALA A 315 12.04 24.63 -11.17
CA ALA A 315 13.20 23.81 -10.83
C ALA A 315 13.33 23.51 -9.32
N ARG A 316 12.78 24.37 -8.45
CA ARG A 316 12.77 24.18 -6.98
C ARG A 316 11.60 23.32 -6.48
N THR A 317 10.72 22.87 -7.36
CA THR A 317 9.57 22.08 -6.97
C THR A 317 9.95 20.61 -6.93
N GLY A 318 10.04 20.04 -5.72
CA GLY A 318 10.07 18.60 -5.50
C GLY A 318 8.63 18.11 -5.31
N GLY A 319 8.31 16.92 -5.78
CA GLY A 319 7.00 16.28 -5.64
C GLY A 319 7.00 14.91 -6.29
N ALA A 320 5.88 14.19 -6.24
CA ALA A 320 5.72 12.98 -7.03
C ALA A 320 5.71 13.34 -8.53
N PRO A 321 6.48 12.63 -9.38
CA PRO A 321 6.39 12.81 -10.83
C PRO A 321 5.01 12.46 -11.35
N GLU A 322 4.61 13.00 -12.51
CA GLU A 322 3.38 12.55 -13.18
C GLU A 322 3.50 11.04 -13.45
N GLU A 323 2.54 10.28 -12.93
CA GLU A 323 2.41 8.85 -13.27
C GLU A 323 2.04 8.76 -14.76
N SER A 324 2.93 8.15 -15.54
CA SER A 324 2.78 7.97 -17.00
C SER A 324 1.94 6.74 -17.34
#